data_1031fcaa2b767158a6aa13776bd41954
#
_entry.id   1031fcaa2b767158a6aa13776bd41954
#
_cell.length_a   1.000
_cell.length_b   1.000
_cell.length_c   1.000
_cell.angle_alpha   90.00
_cell.angle_beta   90.00
_cell.angle_gamma   90.00
#
_symmetry.space_group_name_H-M   'P 1'
#
loop_
_entity.id
_entity.type
_entity.pdbx_description
1 polymer ?
#
loop_
_entity_poly.entity_id
_entity_poly.type
_entity_poly.pdbx_seq_one_letter_code
_entity_poly.pdbx_strand_id
1 'polypeptide(L)'
;GESYVLAVKPSDANLDNINGLIGLLVESDKPIAVNSGSANGTNADYSSGESGQDAGMDQLVPVERIGSEYIFVRGVGPSQVERPLIVAHEPNTEVYVNGNLEFTIAQAGEHYSIPSSFYGVTYNYNNGVGPAINESSSMHVTTSNPVFAFQSLGGARPDFGSGNTTGVPNQGMFFVPPINCQTPRIVNNIPAINQIGPDPDLFFEGVITIVTETGSTVLITENGAE
;
A
#
# COMPACT_ATOMS: atom_id res chain seq x y z
N GLY A 1 30.21 -10.61 1.12
CA GLY A 1 29.11 -9.91 0.43
C GLY A 1 29.48 -8.44 0.22
N GLU A 2 28.91 -7.88 -0.81
CA GLU A 2 29.05 -6.45 -1.12
C GLU A 2 27.69 -5.80 -1.04
N SER A 3 27.63 -4.52 -0.70
CA SER A 3 26.41 -3.73 -0.69
C SER A 3 26.62 -2.45 -1.49
N TYR A 4 25.58 -2.06 -2.21
CA TYR A 4 25.54 -0.83 -3.00
C TYR A 4 24.37 0.01 -2.52
N VAL A 5 24.56 1.32 -2.48
CA VAL A 5 23.48 2.28 -2.20
C VAL A 5 23.38 3.22 -3.39
N LEU A 6 22.22 3.22 -4.01
CA LEU A 6 21.86 4.17 -5.05
C LEU A 6 20.90 5.20 -4.46
N ALA A 7 21.28 6.46 -4.51
CA ALA A 7 20.43 7.55 -4.04
C ALA A 7 20.13 8.51 -5.19
N VAL A 8 18.87 8.87 -5.34
CA VAL A 8 18.48 9.96 -6.22
C VAL A 8 18.67 11.27 -5.47
N LYS A 9 19.51 12.14 -6.02
CA LYS A 9 19.69 13.48 -5.49
C LYS A 9 18.65 14.40 -6.15
N PRO A 10 17.76 15.07 -5.38
CA PRO A 10 16.88 16.08 -5.95
C PRO A 10 17.76 17.18 -6.58
N SER A 11 17.40 17.62 -7.79
CA SER A 11 18.03 18.81 -8.36
C SER A 11 17.54 20.03 -7.58
N ASP A 12 18.42 20.96 -7.26
CA ASP A 12 18.09 22.18 -6.50
C ASP A 12 17.05 23.08 -7.20
N ALA A 13 16.74 22.80 -8.47
CA ALA A 13 15.84 23.61 -9.27
C ALA A 13 14.41 23.04 -9.42
N ASN A 14 14.22 21.73 -9.26
CA ASN A 14 12.93 21.07 -9.36
C ASN A 14 12.87 19.92 -8.36
N LEU A 15 12.01 20.04 -7.38
CA LEU A 15 11.63 18.95 -6.49
C LEU A 15 10.79 17.88 -7.21
N ASP A 16 10.76 17.89 -8.55
CA ASP A 16 10.03 16.96 -9.41
C ASP A 16 10.66 15.57 -9.47
N ASN A 17 11.18 15.13 -8.35
CA ASN A 17 11.55 13.74 -8.19
C ASN A 17 10.35 12.87 -7.76
N ILE A 18 9.18 13.25 -8.23
CA ILE A 18 7.91 12.57 -7.95
C ILE A 18 8.00 11.09 -8.25
N ASN A 19 8.71 10.72 -9.30
CA ASN A 19 8.82 9.32 -9.71
C ASN A 19 10.00 8.61 -9.06
N GLY A 20 10.96 9.33 -8.50
CA GLY A 20 12.11 8.75 -7.81
C GLY A 20 12.79 7.63 -8.62
N LEU A 21 12.87 6.46 -8.01
CA LEU A 21 13.39 5.23 -8.63
C LEU A 21 12.26 4.24 -9.05
N ILE A 22 11.00 4.70 -9.13
CA ILE A 22 9.90 3.83 -9.54
C ILE A 22 10.19 3.31 -10.95
N GLY A 23 10.05 1.98 -11.13
CA GLY A 23 10.28 1.32 -12.40
C GLY A 23 11.75 0.99 -12.72
N LEU A 24 12.69 1.29 -11.81
CA LEU A 24 14.08 0.90 -12.00
C LEU A 24 14.20 -0.63 -12.05
N LEU A 25 14.87 -1.14 -13.08
CA LEU A 25 15.25 -2.55 -13.18
C LEU A 25 16.61 -2.75 -12.52
N VAL A 26 16.71 -3.75 -11.65
CA VAL A 26 17.97 -4.21 -11.05
C VAL A 26 18.20 -5.66 -11.43
N GLU A 27 19.32 -5.92 -12.10
CA GLU A 27 19.71 -7.26 -12.53
C GLU A 27 21.09 -7.61 -11.96
N SER A 28 21.32 -8.90 -11.68
CA SER A 28 22.59 -9.41 -11.18
C SER A 28 22.83 -10.83 -11.70
N ASP A 29 24.09 -11.19 -11.88
CA ASP A 29 24.54 -12.55 -12.19
C ASP A 29 24.52 -13.49 -10.96
N LYS A 30 24.20 -12.96 -9.78
CA LYS A 30 24.10 -13.69 -8.51
C LYS A 30 22.87 -13.28 -7.75
N PRO A 31 22.40 -14.13 -6.80
CA PRO A 31 21.27 -13.75 -5.95
C PRO A 31 21.51 -12.42 -5.22
N ILE A 32 20.51 -11.54 -5.26
CA ILE A 32 20.51 -10.23 -4.60
C ILE A 32 19.28 -10.07 -3.74
N ALA A 33 19.38 -9.18 -2.76
CA ALA A 33 18.23 -8.62 -2.04
C ALA A 33 18.23 -7.11 -2.28
N VAL A 34 17.08 -6.56 -2.61
CA VAL A 34 16.91 -5.15 -2.90
C VAL A 34 15.88 -4.56 -1.94
N ASN A 35 16.29 -3.51 -1.23
CA ASN A 35 15.37 -2.68 -0.45
C ASN A 35 15.20 -1.35 -1.18
N SER A 36 13.97 -0.89 -1.28
CA SER A 36 13.64 0.42 -1.83
C SER A 36 12.88 1.23 -0.80
N GLY A 37 13.09 2.51 -0.80
CA GLY A 37 12.39 3.38 0.12
C GLY A 37 12.69 4.86 -0.08
N SER A 38 11.94 5.66 0.63
CA SER A 38 12.12 7.11 0.72
C SER A 38 12.14 7.52 2.17
N ALA A 39 13.03 8.46 2.51
CA ALA A 39 13.05 9.04 3.86
C ALA A 39 11.90 10.02 4.10
N ASN A 40 11.25 10.48 3.02
CA ASN A 40 10.17 11.46 3.09
C ASN A 40 9.29 11.37 1.83
N GLY A 41 8.62 10.23 1.67
CA GLY A 41 7.78 9.90 0.51
C GLY A 41 6.30 9.91 0.80
N THR A 42 5.50 9.98 -0.25
CA THR A 42 4.05 9.79 -0.19
C THR A 42 3.52 9.35 -1.56
N ASN A 43 2.43 8.57 -1.54
CA ASN A 43 1.60 8.31 -2.73
C ASN A 43 0.28 9.10 -2.68
N ALA A 44 0.20 10.11 -1.83
CA ALA A 44 -0.99 10.93 -1.70
C ALA A 44 -1.29 11.74 -2.96
N ASP A 45 -2.55 12.05 -3.16
CA ASP A 45 -2.98 12.97 -4.22
C ASP A 45 -2.73 14.42 -3.79
N TYR A 46 -1.68 15.02 -4.30
CA TYR A 46 -1.33 16.41 -4.02
C TYR A 46 -2.39 17.43 -4.44
N SER A 47 -3.25 17.09 -5.40
CA SER A 47 -4.32 18.01 -5.83
C SER A 47 -5.33 18.26 -4.73
N SER A 48 -5.40 17.40 -3.72
CA SER A 48 -6.28 17.51 -2.55
C SER A 48 -5.77 18.46 -1.46
N GLY A 49 -4.53 18.95 -1.57
CA GLY A 49 -3.88 19.77 -0.55
C GLY A 49 -3.31 18.98 0.64
N GLU A 50 -3.37 17.67 0.61
CA GLU A 50 -2.76 16.80 1.63
C GLU A 50 -1.27 16.62 1.32
N SER A 51 -0.42 16.97 2.29
CA SER A 51 1.04 17.01 2.11
C SER A 51 1.82 16.16 3.10
N GLY A 52 1.16 15.20 3.75
CA GLY A 52 1.87 14.28 4.66
C GLY A 52 2.90 13.45 3.90
N GLN A 53 4.11 13.36 4.45
CA GLN A 53 5.21 12.58 3.92
C GLN A 53 5.87 11.83 5.06
N ASP A 54 6.18 10.56 4.85
CA ASP A 54 6.79 9.71 5.85
C ASP A 54 7.93 8.88 5.29
N ALA A 55 8.75 8.35 6.19
CA ALA A 55 9.76 7.37 5.83
C ALA A 55 9.08 6.03 5.55
N GLY A 56 9.31 5.48 4.39
CA GLY A 56 8.86 4.15 3.99
C GLY A 56 10.01 3.37 3.39
N MET A 57 10.13 2.11 3.78
CA MET A 57 11.10 1.18 3.20
C MET A 57 10.48 -0.21 3.15
N ASP A 58 10.65 -0.88 2.03
CA ASP A 58 10.22 -2.27 1.87
C ASP A 58 11.25 -3.07 1.09
N GLN A 59 11.27 -4.37 1.31
CA GLN A 59 12.06 -5.29 0.52
C GLN A 59 11.30 -5.63 -0.76
N LEU A 60 11.94 -5.39 -1.91
CA LEU A 60 11.33 -5.67 -3.19
C LEU A 60 11.24 -7.17 -3.44
N VAL A 61 10.12 -7.58 -4.00
CA VAL A 61 9.89 -8.96 -4.45
C VAL A 61 10.44 -9.16 -5.85
N PRO A 62 10.91 -10.38 -6.17
CA PRO A 62 11.35 -10.69 -7.53
C PRO A 62 10.18 -10.80 -8.50
N VAL A 63 10.46 -10.68 -9.80
CA VAL A 63 9.47 -10.73 -10.89
C VAL A 63 8.61 -12.00 -10.85
N GLU A 64 9.14 -13.12 -10.39
CA GLU A 64 8.43 -14.39 -10.28
C GLU A 64 7.32 -14.38 -9.20
N ARG A 65 7.22 -13.32 -8.42
CA ARG A 65 6.23 -13.16 -7.36
C ARG A 65 5.13 -12.17 -7.67
N ILE A 66 5.18 -11.54 -8.85
CA ILE A 66 4.10 -10.67 -9.32
C ILE A 66 3.04 -11.47 -10.07
N GLY A 67 1.92 -10.85 -10.34
CA GLY A 67 0.79 -11.46 -11.04
C GLY A 67 -0.10 -10.42 -11.71
N SER A 68 -1.29 -10.84 -12.07
CA SER A 68 -2.24 -10.02 -12.81
C SER A 68 -3.63 -9.90 -12.16
N GLU A 69 -3.78 -10.37 -10.93
CA GLU A 69 -5.04 -10.27 -10.19
C GLU A 69 -4.80 -9.97 -8.72
N TYR A 70 -5.46 -8.93 -8.21
CA TYR A 70 -5.25 -8.39 -6.87
C TYR A 70 -6.57 -7.97 -6.23
N ILE A 71 -6.65 -8.09 -4.91
CA ILE A 71 -7.69 -7.44 -4.11
C ILE A 71 -7.00 -6.48 -3.15
N PHE A 72 -7.34 -5.22 -3.27
CA PHE A 72 -6.94 -4.19 -2.33
C PHE A 72 -8.06 -3.97 -1.33
N VAL A 73 -7.70 -3.80 -0.08
CA VAL A 73 -8.66 -3.47 0.97
C VAL A 73 -8.28 -2.11 1.53
N ARG A 74 -9.26 -1.23 1.57
CA ARG A 74 -9.07 0.10 2.11
C ARG A 74 -8.75 0.03 3.60
N GLY A 75 -7.73 0.76 4.02
CA GLY A 75 -7.46 1.02 5.43
C GLY A 75 -8.36 2.11 6.01
N VAL A 76 -7.97 2.61 7.17
CA VAL A 76 -8.71 3.63 7.93
C VAL A 76 -8.23 5.06 7.66
N GLY A 77 -7.25 5.20 6.78
CA GLY A 77 -6.67 6.50 6.44
C GLY A 77 -7.52 7.35 5.50
N PRO A 78 -7.09 8.60 5.26
CA PRO A 78 -7.78 9.50 4.33
C PRO A 78 -7.77 8.96 2.89
N SER A 79 -8.84 9.22 2.15
CA SER A 79 -8.97 8.75 0.76
C SER A 79 -7.87 9.23 -0.17
N GLN A 80 -7.25 10.37 0.12
CA GLN A 80 -6.14 10.93 -0.64
C GLN A 80 -4.87 10.08 -0.55
N VAL A 81 -4.72 9.28 0.51
CA VAL A 81 -3.54 8.45 0.79
C VAL A 81 -3.79 6.97 0.46
N GLU A 82 -5.00 6.49 0.71
CA GLU A 82 -5.40 5.09 0.52
C GLU A 82 -5.54 4.76 -0.98
N ARG A 83 -4.42 4.69 -1.68
CA ARG A 83 -4.35 4.52 -3.12
C ARG A 83 -3.46 3.33 -3.49
N PRO A 84 -3.96 2.34 -4.25
CA PRO A 84 -3.10 1.33 -4.85
C PRO A 84 -2.14 1.94 -5.88
N LEU A 85 -0.90 1.47 -5.88
CA LEU A 85 0.10 1.80 -6.88
C LEU A 85 0.40 0.55 -7.71
N ILE A 86 0.24 0.65 -9.02
CA ILE A 86 0.56 -0.39 -9.99
C ILE A 86 1.79 0.03 -10.78
N VAL A 87 2.81 -0.83 -10.85
CA VAL A 87 4.00 -0.62 -11.68
C VAL A 87 4.07 -1.72 -12.73
N ALA A 88 4.04 -1.34 -13.99
CA ALA A 88 4.03 -2.31 -15.09
C ALA A 88 5.41 -2.96 -15.28
N HIS A 89 5.43 -4.28 -15.37
CA HIS A 89 6.63 -5.04 -15.78
C HIS A 89 6.79 -5.07 -17.30
N GLU A 90 5.67 -5.08 -18.04
CA GLU A 90 5.63 -5.12 -19.49
C GLU A 90 4.91 -3.89 -20.06
N PRO A 91 5.26 -3.46 -21.29
CA PRO A 91 4.58 -2.35 -21.94
C PRO A 91 3.14 -2.71 -22.34
N ASN A 92 2.32 -1.68 -22.60
CA ASN A 92 0.92 -1.81 -23.00
C ASN A 92 0.08 -2.66 -22.03
N THR A 93 0.34 -2.48 -20.73
CA THR A 93 -0.40 -3.16 -19.66
C THR A 93 -1.72 -2.45 -19.39
N GLU A 94 -2.82 -3.12 -19.67
CA GLU A 94 -4.16 -2.66 -19.34
C GLU A 94 -4.48 -2.94 -17.88
N VAL A 95 -5.04 -1.96 -17.19
CA VAL A 95 -5.46 -2.02 -15.79
C VAL A 95 -6.97 -1.93 -15.72
N TYR A 96 -7.60 -2.98 -15.22
CA TYR A 96 -9.05 -3.05 -15.01
C TYR A 96 -9.35 -2.93 -13.52
N VAL A 97 -10.28 -2.05 -13.17
CA VAL A 97 -10.72 -1.85 -11.80
C VAL A 97 -12.20 -2.20 -11.70
N ASN A 98 -12.53 -3.11 -10.80
CA ASN A 98 -13.89 -3.62 -10.61
C ASN A 98 -14.55 -4.07 -11.93
N GLY A 99 -13.74 -4.68 -12.82
CA GLY A 99 -14.16 -5.22 -14.11
C GLY A 99 -14.20 -4.24 -15.27
N ASN A 100 -13.87 -2.97 -15.07
CA ASN A 100 -13.84 -1.95 -16.13
C ASN A 100 -12.41 -1.53 -16.44
N LEU A 101 -12.11 -1.35 -17.74
CA LEU A 101 -10.82 -0.79 -18.16
C LEU A 101 -10.71 0.65 -17.64
N GLU A 102 -9.70 0.89 -16.81
CA GLU A 102 -9.46 2.20 -16.21
C GLU A 102 -8.29 2.93 -16.87
N PHE A 103 -7.22 2.22 -17.12
CA PHE A 103 -5.99 2.83 -17.62
C PHE A 103 -5.16 1.82 -18.44
N THR A 104 -4.31 2.33 -19.33
CA THR A 104 -3.28 1.53 -20.03
C THR A 104 -1.92 2.15 -19.76
N ILE A 105 -1.03 1.38 -19.13
CA ILE A 105 0.35 1.77 -18.89
C ILE A 105 1.16 1.46 -20.14
N ALA A 106 1.70 2.52 -20.77
CA ALA A 106 2.29 2.39 -22.10
C ALA A 106 3.65 1.72 -22.12
N GLN A 107 4.49 1.98 -21.11
CA GLN A 107 5.87 1.49 -21.04
C GLN A 107 6.09 0.61 -19.82
N ALA A 108 7.02 -0.34 -19.93
CA ALA A 108 7.54 -1.05 -18.77
C ALA A 108 8.24 -0.06 -17.81
N GLY A 109 8.04 -0.26 -16.52
CA GLY A 109 8.54 0.64 -15.47
C GLY A 109 7.67 1.87 -15.22
N GLU A 110 6.73 2.20 -16.09
CA GLU A 110 5.73 3.23 -15.78
C GLU A 110 4.72 2.72 -14.74
N HIS A 111 4.05 3.64 -14.09
CA HIS A 111 3.14 3.34 -12.99
C HIS A 111 1.82 4.10 -13.10
N TYR A 112 0.83 3.59 -12.38
CA TYR A 112 -0.47 4.21 -12.22
C TYR A 112 -0.94 4.09 -10.78
N SER A 113 -1.31 5.23 -10.15
CA SER A 113 -1.94 5.26 -8.83
C SER A 113 -3.45 5.26 -8.99
N ILE A 114 -4.09 4.17 -8.59
CA ILE A 114 -5.54 4.01 -8.72
C ILE A 114 -6.25 4.92 -7.73
N PRO A 115 -7.23 5.75 -8.15
CA PRO A 115 -7.99 6.60 -7.25
C PRO A 115 -8.73 5.80 -6.18
N SER A 116 -8.71 6.28 -4.94
CA SER A 116 -9.41 5.66 -3.82
C SER A 116 -10.94 5.64 -3.97
N SER A 117 -11.50 6.46 -4.86
CA SER A 117 -12.93 6.45 -5.16
C SER A 117 -13.46 5.10 -5.65
N PHE A 118 -12.60 4.25 -6.20
CA PHE A 118 -12.96 2.89 -6.63
C PHE A 118 -13.27 1.92 -5.48
N TYR A 119 -12.92 2.28 -4.25
CA TYR A 119 -13.39 1.54 -3.07
C TYR A 119 -14.88 1.74 -2.77
N GLY A 120 -15.54 2.70 -3.44
CA GLY A 120 -16.96 2.96 -3.23
C GLY A 120 -17.30 3.73 -1.94
N VAL A 121 -16.31 4.02 -1.11
CA VAL A 121 -16.46 4.78 0.13
C VAL A 121 -15.47 5.95 0.10
N THR A 122 -15.96 7.16 0.33
CA THR A 122 -15.13 8.36 0.44
C THR A 122 -15.00 8.74 1.91
N TYR A 123 -13.78 8.90 2.37
CA TYR A 123 -13.49 9.37 3.71
C TYR A 123 -12.69 10.67 3.67
N ASN A 124 -13.23 11.70 4.31
CA ASN A 124 -12.57 12.98 4.50
C ASN A 124 -12.23 13.15 5.98
N TYR A 125 -10.97 13.35 6.26
CA TYR A 125 -10.40 13.46 7.61
C TYR A 125 -10.91 14.66 8.43
N ASN A 126 -11.60 15.60 7.81
CA ASN A 126 -11.95 16.90 8.40
C ASN A 126 -12.94 16.86 9.58
N ASN A 127 -13.52 15.72 9.93
CA ASN A 127 -14.53 15.62 10.96
C ASN A 127 -14.20 14.68 12.13
N GLY A 128 -13.00 14.12 12.21
CA GLY A 128 -12.60 13.27 13.34
C GLY A 128 -13.34 11.94 13.47
N VAL A 129 -14.25 11.64 12.56
CA VAL A 129 -15.01 10.38 12.56
C VAL A 129 -14.51 9.54 11.40
N GLY A 130 -13.69 8.55 11.70
CA GLY A 130 -13.29 7.52 10.74
C GLY A 130 -14.49 6.72 10.24
N PRO A 131 -14.38 6.04 9.09
CA PRO A 131 -15.35 5.03 8.74
C PRO A 131 -15.44 4.05 9.92
N ALA A 132 -16.64 3.59 10.23
CA ALA A 132 -16.76 2.51 11.20
C ALA A 132 -15.84 1.39 10.73
N ILE A 133 -15.01 0.87 11.62
CA ILE A 133 -14.04 -0.22 11.35
C ILE A 133 -14.68 -1.43 10.65
N ASN A 134 -16.01 -1.49 10.64
CA ASN A 134 -16.83 -2.54 10.06
C ASN A 134 -17.18 -2.36 8.57
N GLU A 135 -16.84 -1.23 7.97
CA GLU A 135 -17.10 -0.99 6.55
C GLU A 135 -15.84 -1.36 5.74
N SER A 136 -15.66 -2.64 5.53
CA SER A 136 -14.65 -3.13 4.59
C SER A 136 -15.06 -2.76 3.17
N SER A 137 -14.25 -1.95 2.55
CA SER A 137 -14.36 -1.63 1.14
C SER A 137 -13.17 -2.24 0.41
N SER A 138 -13.44 -3.02 -0.59
CA SER A 138 -12.43 -3.70 -1.41
C SER A 138 -12.47 -3.22 -2.85
N MET A 139 -11.36 -3.34 -3.52
CA MET A 139 -11.17 -3.02 -4.93
C MET A 139 -10.54 -4.23 -5.61
N HIS A 140 -11.21 -4.78 -6.61
CA HIS A 140 -10.70 -5.86 -7.44
C HIS A 140 -9.96 -5.25 -8.63
N VAL A 141 -8.71 -5.62 -8.80
CA VAL A 141 -7.86 -5.15 -9.90
C VAL A 141 -7.35 -6.33 -10.69
N THR A 142 -7.54 -6.29 -12.01
CA THR A 142 -6.92 -7.23 -12.94
C THR A 142 -6.10 -6.48 -13.96
N THR A 143 -5.04 -7.11 -14.49
CA THR A 143 -4.18 -6.52 -15.50
C THR A 143 -3.92 -7.48 -16.63
N SER A 144 -3.68 -6.97 -17.84
CA SER A 144 -3.40 -7.80 -19.02
C SER A 144 -2.03 -8.51 -18.95
N ASN A 145 -1.07 -7.91 -18.22
CA ASN A 145 0.26 -8.47 -17.98
C ASN A 145 0.56 -8.44 -16.47
N PRO A 146 1.49 -9.25 -15.96
CA PRO A 146 1.90 -9.19 -14.56
C PRO A 146 2.44 -7.82 -14.15
N VAL A 147 2.13 -7.38 -12.95
CA VAL A 147 2.50 -6.07 -12.41
C VAL A 147 3.01 -6.17 -10.97
N PHE A 148 3.81 -5.21 -10.54
CA PHE A 148 4.03 -4.97 -9.13
C PHE A 148 2.87 -4.15 -8.58
N ALA A 149 2.31 -4.57 -7.46
CA ALA A 149 1.16 -3.95 -6.84
C ALA A 149 1.47 -3.58 -5.38
N PHE A 150 1.21 -2.34 -5.02
CA PHE A 150 1.46 -1.82 -3.68
C PHE A 150 0.20 -1.15 -3.15
N GLN A 151 -0.06 -1.32 -1.86
CA GLN A 151 -1.11 -0.60 -1.15
C GLN A 151 -0.48 0.53 -0.34
N SER A 152 -0.92 1.76 -0.57
CA SER A 152 -0.66 2.88 0.35
C SER A 152 -1.70 2.88 1.46
N LEU A 153 -1.24 3.10 2.67
CA LEU A 153 -2.07 3.28 3.86
C LEU A 153 -1.75 4.62 4.50
N GLY A 154 -2.81 5.33 4.91
CA GLY A 154 -2.70 6.42 5.86
C GLY A 154 -3.24 5.95 7.20
N GLY A 155 -2.43 5.96 8.27
CA GLY A 155 -2.92 5.57 9.58
C GLY A 155 -4.08 6.45 10.05
N ALA A 156 -5.01 5.89 10.82
CA ALA A 156 -5.95 6.71 11.57
C ALA A 156 -5.19 7.46 12.66
N ARG A 157 -5.43 8.75 12.79
CA ARG A 157 -4.90 9.49 13.91
C ARG A 157 -5.75 9.15 15.14
N PRO A 158 -5.18 8.60 16.21
CA PRO A 158 -5.90 8.52 17.49
C PRO A 158 -6.29 9.95 17.88
N ASP A 159 -7.50 10.11 18.38
CA ASP A 159 -8.01 11.38 18.89
C ASP A 159 -7.17 11.82 20.10
N PHE A 160 -6.07 12.51 19.84
CA PHE A 160 -5.37 13.24 20.88
C PHE A 160 -6.24 14.45 21.23
N GLY A 161 -7.05 14.27 22.25
CA GLY A 161 -8.02 15.22 22.76
C GLY A 161 -7.75 16.67 22.42
N SER A 162 -8.70 17.29 21.80
CA SER A 162 -8.88 18.72 21.57
C SER A 162 -7.80 19.45 20.76
N GLY A 163 -8.03 19.65 19.51
CA GLY A 163 -7.86 20.98 18.93
C GLY A 163 -6.75 21.22 17.95
N ASN A 164 -5.92 20.26 17.55
CA ASN A 164 -4.96 20.53 16.48
C ASN A 164 -4.73 19.31 15.58
N THR A 165 -5.60 19.18 14.59
CA THR A 165 -5.67 18.03 13.69
C THR A 165 -5.08 18.34 12.29
N THR A 166 -4.03 19.12 12.20
CA THR A 166 -3.42 19.53 10.94
C THR A 166 -2.27 18.61 10.49
N GLY A 167 -2.36 17.32 10.70
CA GLY A 167 -1.35 16.39 10.20
C GLY A 167 -1.99 15.18 9.57
N VAL A 168 -1.58 14.81 8.37
CA VAL A 168 -1.88 13.50 7.82
C VAL A 168 -1.16 12.47 8.70
N PRO A 169 -1.84 11.41 9.16
CA PRO A 169 -1.20 10.36 9.94
C PRO A 169 -0.09 9.69 9.14
N ASN A 170 0.79 9.02 9.86
CA ASN A 170 1.91 8.28 9.28
C ASN A 170 1.45 7.43 8.09
N GLN A 171 2.14 7.57 6.98
CA GLN A 171 1.86 6.85 5.76
C GLN A 171 2.79 5.65 5.64
N GLY A 172 2.27 4.60 5.06
CA GLY A 172 3.03 3.42 4.72
C GLY A 172 2.64 2.89 3.35
N MET A 173 3.54 2.13 2.75
CA MET A 173 3.27 1.40 1.51
C MET A 173 3.86 0.01 1.62
N PHE A 174 3.12 -1.01 1.20
CA PHE A 174 3.57 -2.39 1.21
C PHE A 174 3.17 -3.11 -0.06
N PHE A 175 3.92 -4.14 -0.41
CA PHE A 175 3.61 -5.02 -1.52
C PHE A 175 2.36 -5.85 -1.23
N VAL A 176 1.45 -5.91 -2.21
CA VAL A 176 0.27 -6.76 -2.17
C VAL A 176 0.53 -7.99 -3.02
N PRO A 177 0.51 -9.20 -2.47
CA PRO A 177 0.69 -10.41 -3.26
C PRO A 177 -0.50 -10.63 -4.19
N PRO A 178 -0.26 -11.16 -5.41
CA PRO A 178 -1.34 -11.50 -6.32
C PRO A 178 -2.17 -12.66 -5.80
N ILE A 179 -3.44 -12.70 -6.20
CA ILE A 179 -4.30 -13.86 -5.97
C ILE A 179 -3.92 -14.93 -6.96
N ASN A 180 -3.51 -16.07 -6.45
CA ASN A 180 -3.17 -17.23 -7.25
C ASN A 180 -3.35 -18.52 -6.43
N CYS A 181 -3.12 -19.67 -7.06
CA CYS A 181 -3.24 -20.97 -6.39
C CYS A 181 -2.23 -21.21 -5.25
N GLN A 182 -1.26 -20.34 -5.05
CA GLN A 182 -0.28 -20.39 -3.94
C GLN A 182 -0.69 -19.50 -2.76
N THR A 183 -1.82 -18.82 -2.83
CA THR A 183 -2.34 -18.01 -1.72
C THR A 183 -2.51 -18.91 -0.47
N PRO A 184 -1.92 -18.55 0.67
CA PRO A 184 -1.93 -19.42 1.85
C PRO A 184 -3.35 -19.57 2.42
N ARG A 185 -3.64 -20.76 2.94
CA ARG A 185 -4.89 -21.04 3.67
C ARG A 185 -4.74 -20.92 5.19
N ILE A 186 -3.50 -20.81 5.65
CA ILE A 186 -3.17 -20.69 7.07
C ILE A 186 -2.13 -19.58 7.21
N VAL A 187 -2.40 -18.64 8.07
CA VAL A 187 -1.43 -17.61 8.48
C VAL A 187 -1.32 -17.67 10.00
N ASN A 188 -0.13 -17.79 10.51
CA ASN A 188 0.15 -17.87 11.93
C ASN A 188 1.19 -16.83 12.35
N ASN A 189 1.40 -16.72 13.66
CA ASN A 189 2.38 -15.81 14.25
C ASN A 189 2.17 -14.35 13.86
N ILE A 190 0.90 -13.92 13.80
CA ILE A 190 0.57 -12.52 13.57
C ILE A 190 1.12 -11.69 14.74
N PRO A 191 1.99 -10.71 14.49
CA PRO A 191 2.56 -9.91 15.57
C PRO A 191 1.50 -9.05 16.25
N ALA A 192 1.67 -8.83 17.56
CA ALA A 192 0.83 -7.93 18.33
C ALA A 192 1.16 -6.47 17.98
N ILE A 193 0.65 -5.99 16.86
CA ILE A 193 0.94 -4.66 16.30
C ILE A 193 0.43 -3.50 17.18
N ASN A 194 -0.54 -3.75 18.04
CA ASN A 194 -1.03 -2.80 19.03
C ASN A 194 -0.06 -2.52 20.18
N GLN A 195 1.04 -3.27 20.28
CA GLN A 195 2.06 -3.12 21.32
C GLN A 195 3.33 -2.42 20.80
N ILE A 196 3.35 -2.02 19.54
CA ILE A 196 4.49 -1.33 18.93
C ILE A 196 4.36 0.18 19.22
N GLY A 197 4.83 0.60 20.37
CA GLY A 197 4.89 2.01 20.72
C GLY A 197 5.76 2.24 21.95
N PRO A 198 6.57 3.30 21.99
CA PRO A 198 7.43 3.61 23.13
C PRO A 198 6.65 4.18 24.31
N ASP A 199 5.41 4.60 24.12
CA ASP A 199 4.59 5.24 25.13
C ASP A 199 3.49 4.28 25.62
N PRO A 200 3.51 3.85 26.87
CA PRO A 200 2.50 2.96 27.43
C PRO A 200 1.09 3.57 27.48
N ASP A 201 0.98 4.88 27.33
CA ASP A 201 -0.30 5.61 27.32
C ASP A 201 -0.85 5.76 25.87
N LEU A 202 -0.08 5.38 24.86
CA LEU A 202 -0.51 5.38 23.46
C LEU A 202 -0.97 3.98 23.04
N PHE A 203 -2.27 3.78 22.99
CA PHE A 203 -2.88 2.58 22.46
C PHE A 203 -3.10 2.76 20.96
N PHE A 204 -2.47 1.89 20.15
CA PHE A 204 -2.78 1.78 18.73
C PHE A 204 -3.76 0.63 18.53
N GLU A 205 -4.87 0.89 17.85
CA GLU A 205 -5.77 -0.18 17.45
C GLU A 205 -5.11 -0.96 16.30
N GLY A 206 -4.82 -2.24 16.54
CA GLY A 206 -4.39 -3.15 15.51
C GLY A 206 -5.61 -3.72 14.76
N VAL A 207 -5.55 -3.70 13.43
CA VAL A 207 -6.61 -4.28 12.59
C VAL A 207 -6.01 -5.37 11.71
N ILE A 208 -6.69 -6.50 11.63
CA ILE A 208 -6.38 -7.57 10.69
C ILE A 208 -7.48 -7.59 9.64
N THR A 209 -7.10 -7.45 8.39
CA THR A 209 -8.01 -7.60 7.27
C THR A 209 -7.82 -8.96 6.63
N ILE A 210 -8.91 -9.70 6.48
CA ILE A 210 -8.92 -11.02 5.88
C ILE A 210 -9.76 -10.95 4.60
N VAL A 211 -9.16 -11.33 3.48
CA VAL A 211 -9.83 -11.50 2.19
C VAL A 211 -9.94 -12.98 1.89
N THR A 212 -11.13 -13.43 1.58
CA THR A 212 -11.41 -14.84 1.28
C THR A 212 -12.55 -14.97 0.28
N GLU A 213 -12.72 -16.15 -0.31
CA GLU A 213 -13.85 -16.45 -1.20
C GLU A 213 -15.18 -16.41 -0.45
N THR A 214 -16.23 -16.01 -1.14
CA THR A 214 -17.58 -15.98 -0.59
C THR A 214 -18.01 -17.38 -0.11
N GLY A 215 -18.47 -17.46 1.13
CA GLY A 215 -18.89 -18.71 1.75
C GLY A 215 -17.79 -19.49 2.44
N SER A 216 -16.57 -18.98 2.49
CA SER A 216 -15.49 -19.58 3.27
C SER A 216 -15.77 -19.46 4.77
N THR A 217 -15.34 -20.46 5.52
CA THR A 217 -15.30 -20.40 6.99
C THR A 217 -13.92 -19.93 7.41
N VAL A 218 -13.86 -18.86 8.18
CA VAL A 218 -12.63 -18.33 8.76
C VAL A 218 -12.60 -18.68 10.24
N LEU A 219 -11.55 -19.35 10.68
CA LEU A 219 -11.30 -19.66 12.08
C LEU A 219 -10.16 -18.79 12.59
N ILE A 220 -10.41 -18.11 13.69
CA ILE A 220 -9.40 -17.28 14.36
C ILE A 220 -9.14 -17.90 15.73
N THR A 221 -7.91 -18.29 15.97
CA THR A 221 -7.49 -18.90 17.24
C THR A 221 -6.54 -17.96 17.96
N GLU A 222 -6.88 -17.56 19.15
CA GLU A 222 -6.01 -16.78 20.04
C GLU A 222 -5.57 -17.63 21.21
N ASN A 223 -4.24 -17.75 21.42
CA ASN A 223 -3.67 -18.53 22.53
C ASN A 223 -4.22 -19.96 22.68
N GLY A 224 -4.60 -20.58 21.56
CA GLY A 224 -5.16 -21.93 21.53
C GLY A 224 -6.65 -22.04 21.88
N ALA A 225 -7.36 -20.93 22.01
CA ALA A 225 -8.83 -20.86 22.11
C ALA A 225 -9.42 -20.44 20.74
N GLU A 226 -10.44 -21.17 20.27
CA GLU A 226 -11.23 -20.85 19.07
C GLU A 226 -12.31 -19.82 19.40
#